data_aefbb20bd3a66b308ad9cc087e4f3e47
#
_entry.id   aefbb20bd3a66b308ad9cc087e4f3e47
#
_cell.length_a   1.000
_cell.length_b   1.000
_cell.length_c   1.000
_cell.angle_alpha   90.00
_cell.angle_beta   90.00
_cell.angle_gamma   90.00
#
_symmetry.space_group_name_H-M   'P 1'
#
loop_
_entity.id
_entity.type
_entity.pdbx_description
1 polymer ?
#
loop_
_entity_poly.entity_id
_entity_poly.type
_entity_poly.pdbx_seq_one_letter_code
_entity_poly.pdbx_strand_id
1 'polypeptide(L)'
;MKQVGCNEVDKSMNEMEEFDYTVEQFADLQLLRYKVYGFEELSLKQKKLIYYLSQAALQGRDILFDQNGKYNLLIRKMLETVYTEYQGDRTDVNFVNLETYLKRIWFSNGIHHHYASNKFVPGFTPEFFRDALNSVDALKLPLGKGETVEELCEEVFPVIFDSEMMPKRVNQADGEDLVLTSAANYYEGVTQKEAEDFYHNLKNPDDMMPVMFGMNSRLVKEDGKVQEKVWRSGGLYG
;
A
#
# COMPACT_ATOMS: atom_id res chain seq x y z
N MET A 1 -18.49 62.25 -36.38
CA MET A 1 -18.91 61.04 -35.61
C MET A 1 -18.01 59.93 -36.04
N LYS A 2 -17.01 59.56 -35.18
CA LYS A 2 -16.11 58.42 -35.40
C LYS A 2 -16.66 57.25 -34.62
N GLN A 3 -17.00 56.15 -35.25
CA GLN A 3 -17.27 54.88 -34.64
C GLN A 3 -15.99 54.35 -33.99
N VAL A 4 -15.98 54.19 -32.71
CA VAL A 4 -14.94 53.49 -31.97
C VAL A 4 -15.34 52.02 -31.92
N GLY A 5 -14.50 51.16 -32.49
CA GLY A 5 -14.75 49.73 -32.66
C GLY A 5 -14.67 48.97 -31.31
N CYS A 6 -15.69 48.20 -31.07
CA CYS A 6 -15.72 47.10 -30.12
C CYS A 6 -15.04 45.88 -30.74
N ASN A 7 -13.74 45.68 -30.55
CA ASN A 7 -13.06 44.47 -31.06
C ASN A 7 -11.80 44.06 -30.27
N GLU A 8 -11.72 44.34 -28.98
CA GLU A 8 -10.55 43.90 -28.19
C GLU A 8 -10.88 43.07 -26.93
N VAL A 9 -12.12 42.64 -26.75
CA VAL A 9 -12.49 41.88 -25.52
C VAL A 9 -12.58 40.36 -25.75
N ASP A 10 -12.40 39.85 -26.97
CA ASP A 10 -12.71 38.44 -27.31
C ASP A 10 -11.50 37.56 -27.63
N LYS A 11 -10.28 37.96 -27.26
CA LYS A 11 -9.08 37.15 -27.48
C LYS A 11 -8.49 36.49 -26.18
N SER A 12 -9.01 36.81 -25.00
CA SER A 12 -8.49 36.27 -23.73
C SER A 12 -9.30 35.10 -23.17
N MET A 13 -10.36 34.66 -23.84
CA MET A 13 -11.19 33.53 -23.34
C MET A 13 -10.94 32.19 -24.05
N ASN A 14 -9.97 32.07 -24.94
CA ASN A 14 -9.86 30.89 -25.79
C ASN A 14 -8.55 30.10 -25.66
N GLU A 15 -7.82 30.21 -24.56
CA GLU A 15 -6.73 29.28 -24.21
C GLU A 15 -6.75 28.95 -22.74
N MET A 16 -7.88 28.44 -22.22
CA MET A 16 -7.81 27.57 -21.07
C MET A 16 -7.30 26.24 -21.59
N GLU A 17 -6.00 26.02 -21.47
CA GLU A 17 -5.38 24.72 -21.69
C GLU A 17 -6.22 23.67 -20.97
N GLU A 18 -6.86 22.76 -21.73
CA GLU A 18 -7.74 21.74 -21.20
C GLU A 18 -6.89 20.83 -20.30
N PHE A 19 -7.07 20.95 -18.99
CA PHE A 19 -6.30 20.16 -18.04
C PHE A 19 -6.81 18.72 -18.08
N ASP A 20 -5.96 17.80 -18.51
CA ASP A 20 -6.28 16.38 -18.49
C ASP A 20 -6.25 15.85 -17.05
N TYR A 21 -7.42 15.53 -16.52
CA TYR A 21 -7.59 14.96 -15.18
C TYR A 21 -7.28 13.46 -15.14
N THR A 22 -7.36 12.74 -16.24
CA THR A 22 -7.10 11.32 -16.31
C THR A 22 -5.63 11.03 -16.57
N VAL A 23 -4.98 10.29 -15.66
CA VAL A 23 -3.57 9.89 -15.82
C VAL A 23 -3.48 8.53 -16.50
N GLU A 24 -4.20 7.55 -15.97
CA GLU A 24 -4.17 6.17 -16.41
C GLU A 24 -5.45 5.43 -15.99
N GLN A 25 -5.84 4.43 -16.76
CA GLN A 25 -6.86 3.48 -16.39
C GLN A 25 -6.30 2.06 -16.54
N PHE A 26 -6.43 1.24 -15.49
CA PHE A 26 -6.03 -0.16 -15.51
C PHE A 26 -7.00 -0.99 -14.66
N ALA A 27 -7.30 -2.20 -15.10
CA ALA A 27 -8.31 -3.05 -14.49
C ALA A 27 -9.63 -2.27 -14.28
N ASP A 28 -10.12 -2.20 -13.05
CA ASP A 28 -11.31 -1.47 -12.61
C ASP A 28 -10.99 -0.12 -11.94
N LEU A 29 -9.75 0.38 -12.09
CA LEU A 29 -9.25 1.59 -11.44
C LEU A 29 -8.94 2.67 -12.47
N GLN A 30 -9.23 3.91 -12.12
CA GLN A 30 -8.86 5.11 -12.87
C GLN A 30 -8.06 6.05 -11.96
N LEU A 31 -6.85 6.41 -12.40
CA LEU A 31 -6.00 7.39 -11.73
C LEU A 31 -6.35 8.79 -12.20
N LEU A 32 -6.69 9.65 -11.26
CA LEU A 32 -6.96 11.05 -11.50
C LEU A 32 -5.87 11.93 -10.89
N ARG A 33 -5.57 13.03 -11.55
CA ARG A 33 -4.77 14.12 -11.01
C ARG A 33 -5.63 15.38 -10.90
N TYR A 34 -5.26 16.25 -10.00
CA TYR A 34 -5.99 17.50 -9.78
C TYR A 34 -5.05 18.69 -9.94
N LYS A 35 -5.56 19.77 -10.57
CA LYS A 35 -4.87 21.04 -10.59
C LYS A 35 -5.01 21.72 -9.23
N VAL A 36 -3.90 22.09 -8.62
CA VAL A 36 -3.88 22.81 -7.33
C VAL A 36 -3.89 24.30 -7.61
N TYR A 37 -5.08 24.91 -7.65
CA TYR A 37 -5.24 26.33 -7.86
C TYR A 37 -4.57 27.13 -6.73
N GLY A 38 -3.94 28.26 -7.08
CA GLY A 38 -3.22 29.10 -6.13
C GLY A 38 -1.81 28.62 -5.78
N PHE A 39 -1.38 27.43 -6.25
CA PHE A 39 0.00 26.96 -6.00
C PHE A 39 1.05 27.92 -6.56
N GLU A 40 0.80 28.51 -7.73
CA GLU A 40 1.71 29.45 -8.40
C GLU A 40 1.89 30.76 -7.60
N GLU A 41 0.90 31.15 -6.81
CA GLU A 41 0.91 32.35 -5.98
C GLU A 41 1.76 32.19 -4.70
N LEU A 42 2.10 30.93 -4.35
CA LEU A 42 2.92 30.65 -3.18
C LEU A 42 4.35 31.20 -3.34
N SER A 43 4.91 31.71 -2.25
CA SER A 43 6.32 32.11 -2.21
C SER A 43 7.24 30.89 -2.42
N LEU A 44 8.45 31.14 -2.92
CA LEU A 44 9.46 30.07 -3.10
C LEU A 44 9.72 29.29 -1.80
N LYS A 45 9.67 29.96 -0.63
CA LYS A 45 9.86 29.31 0.67
C LYS A 45 8.75 28.30 0.95
N GLN A 46 7.50 28.64 0.67
CA GLN A 46 6.35 27.75 0.82
C GLN A 46 6.40 26.59 -0.17
N LYS A 47 6.72 26.85 -1.45
CA LYS A 47 6.90 25.78 -2.45
C LYS A 47 7.98 24.78 -2.05
N LYS A 48 9.14 25.27 -1.54
CA LYS A 48 10.18 24.40 -1.02
C LYS A 48 9.72 23.59 0.19
N LEU A 49 8.96 24.17 1.12
CA LEU A 49 8.41 23.46 2.27
C LEU A 49 7.49 22.31 1.82
N ILE A 50 6.56 22.59 0.90
CA ILE A 50 5.65 21.57 0.35
C ILE A 50 6.44 20.45 -0.33
N TYR A 51 7.47 20.78 -1.12
CA TYR A 51 8.33 19.79 -1.75
C TYR A 51 8.98 18.85 -0.71
N TYR A 52 9.61 19.39 0.31
CA TYR A 52 10.28 18.56 1.33
C TYR A 52 9.29 17.75 2.17
N LEU A 53 8.12 18.30 2.49
CA LEU A 53 7.07 17.55 3.18
C LEU A 53 6.55 16.40 2.31
N SER A 54 6.39 16.60 1.00
CA SER A 54 6.00 15.55 0.06
C SER A 54 7.06 14.45 -0.02
N GLN A 55 8.36 14.82 -0.07
CA GLN A 55 9.46 13.84 -0.04
C GLN A 55 9.48 13.04 1.27
N ALA A 56 9.28 13.70 2.41
CA ALA A 56 9.20 13.05 3.71
C ALA A 56 8.02 12.06 3.78
N ALA A 57 6.85 12.43 3.27
CA ALA A 57 5.67 11.57 3.23
C ALA A 57 5.90 10.28 2.41
N LEU A 58 6.70 10.34 1.34
CA LEU A 58 7.04 9.16 0.54
C LEU A 58 7.85 8.11 1.33
N GLN A 59 8.62 8.52 2.33
CA GLN A 59 9.40 7.60 3.18
C GLN A 59 8.50 6.74 4.10
N GLY A 60 7.30 7.19 4.41
CA GLY A 60 6.33 6.47 5.24
C GLY A 60 5.54 5.38 4.51
N ARG A 61 5.71 5.22 3.19
CA ARG A 61 4.91 4.26 2.41
C ARG A 61 5.07 2.81 2.85
N ASP A 62 6.27 2.38 3.18
CA ASP A 62 6.56 1.00 3.55
C ASP A 62 5.78 0.56 4.80
N ILE A 63 5.55 1.49 5.73
CA ILE A 63 4.75 1.25 6.93
C ILE A 63 3.31 0.87 6.56
N LEU A 64 2.70 1.53 5.57
CA LEU A 64 1.34 1.23 5.14
C LEU A 64 1.22 -0.20 4.57
N PHE A 65 2.20 -0.63 3.78
CA PHE A 65 2.24 -2.00 3.26
C PHE A 65 2.35 -3.02 4.39
N ASP A 66 3.25 -2.81 5.34
CA ASP A 66 3.44 -3.70 6.48
C ASP A 66 2.18 -3.75 7.40
N GLN A 67 1.57 -2.61 7.69
CA GLN A 67 0.35 -2.55 8.50
C GLN A 67 -0.86 -3.23 7.85
N ASN A 68 -0.98 -3.14 6.51
CA ASN A 68 -2.07 -3.78 5.77
C ASN A 68 -1.93 -5.31 5.65
N GLY A 69 -0.73 -5.86 5.87
CA GLY A 69 -0.51 -7.30 5.87
C GLY A 69 0.97 -7.67 5.99
N LYS A 70 1.27 -8.68 6.79
CA LYS A 70 2.62 -9.14 7.13
C LYS A 70 3.54 -9.33 5.92
N TYR A 71 3.00 -9.83 4.81
CA TYR A 71 3.78 -10.17 3.61
C TYR A 71 3.73 -9.10 2.51
N ASN A 72 2.93 -8.05 2.66
CA ASN A 72 2.68 -7.09 1.60
C ASN A 72 3.94 -6.37 1.10
N LEU A 73 4.82 -5.97 2.03
CA LEU A 73 6.06 -5.29 1.68
C LEU A 73 7.01 -6.23 0.92
N LEU A 74 7.09 -7.49 1.35
CA LEU A 74 7.89 -8.53 0.72
C LEU A 74 7.39 -8.82 -0.70
N ILE A 75 6.07 -9.07 -0.84
CA ILE A 75 5.41 -9.31 -2.14
C ILE A 75 5.61 -8.13 -3.09
N ARG A 76 5.44 -6.90 -2.60
CA ARG A 76 5.69 -5.71 -3.42
C ARG A 76 7.11 -5.68 -3.96
N LYS A 77 8.11 -5.90 -3.11
CA LYS A 77 9.52 -5.88 -3.52
C LYS A 77 9.85 -6.98 -4.54
N MET A 78 9.31 -8.19 -4.37
CA MET A 78 9.45 -9.27 -5.34
C MET A 78 8.90 -8.88 -6.71
N LEU A 79 7.67 -8.38 -6.74
CA LEU A 79 7.00 -7.95 -7.98
C LEU A 79 7.70 -6.76 -8.64
N GLU A 80 8.13 -5.76 -7.86
CA GLU A 80 8.90 -4.60 -8.35
C GLU A 80 10.23 -5.04 -8.97
N THR A 81 10.93 -6.01 -8.37
CA THR A 81 12.18 -6.54 -8.91
C THR A 81 11.94 -7.24 -10.24
N VAL A 82 10.94 -8.13 -10.33
CA VAL A 82 10.58 -8.75 -11.60
C VAL A 82 10.16 -7.70 -12.63
N TYR A 83 9.31 -6.75 -12.26
CA TYR A 83 8.84 -5.70 -13.16
C TYR A 83 9.98 -4.87 -13.75
N THR A 84 11.02 -4.58 -12.97
CA THR A 84 12.16 -3.76 -13.41
C THR A 84 13.24 -4.54 -14.14
N GLU A 85 13.52 -5.76 -13.73
CA GLU A 85 14.71 -6.53 -14.15
C GLU A 85 14.41 -7.61 -15.19
N TYR A 86 13.16 -8.06 -15.34
CA TYR A 86 12.79 -9.14 -16.26
C TYR A 86 13.14 -8.80 -17.72
N GLN A 87 13.92 -9.69 -18.35
CA GLN A 87 14.41 -9.53 -19.72
C GLN A 87 13.67 -10.40 -20.75
N GLY A 88 12.66 -11.16 -20.31
CA GLY A 88 11.83 -11.97 -21.20
C GLY A 88 10.78 -11.15 -21.97
N ASP A 89 9.85 -11.83 -22.59
CA ASP A 89 8.76 -11.20 -23.34
C ASP A 89 7.78 -10.47 -22.42
N ARG A 90 7.82 -9.16 -22.44
CA ARG A 90 6.93 -8.31 -21.65
C ARG A 90 5.53 -8.16 -22.26
N THR A 91 5.31 -8.71 -23.46
CA THR A 91 3.98 -8.80 -24.09
C THR A 91 3.27 -10.11 -23.77
N ASP A 92 3.96 -11.05 -23.12
CA ASP A 92 3.35 -12.28 -22.62
C ASP A 92 2.20 -11.97 -21.64
N VAL A 93 1.12 -12.72 -21.75
CA VAL A 93 -0.10 -12.50 -20.96
C VAL A 93 0.17 -12.57 -19.45
N ASN A 94 1.08 -13.42 -18.99
CA ASN A 94 1.43 -13.50 -17.57
C ASN A 94 2.17 -12.25 -17.11
N PHE A 95 3.09 -11.70 -17.93
CA PHE A 95 3.79 -10.45 -17.58
C PHE A 95 2.83 -9.27 -17.52
N VAL A 96 1.92 -9.13 -18.50
CA VAL A 96 0.89 -8.07 -18.51
C VAL A 96 -0.02 -8.16 -17.30
N ASN A 97 -0.40 -9.38 -16.90
CA ASN A 97 -1.20 -9.62 -15.70
C ASN A 97 -0.41 -9.36 -14.41
N LEU A 98 0.90 -9.64 -14.38
CA LEU A 98 1.79 -9.30 -13.26
C LEU A 98 1.88 -7.78 -13.09
N GLU A 99 2.05 -7.03 -14.17
CA GLU A 99 2.04 -5.56 -14.14
C GLU A 99 0.71 -5.03 -13.60
N THR A 100 -0.41 -5.56 -14.07
CA THR A 100 -1.74 -5.17 -13.59
C THR A 100 -1.92 -5.47 -12.09
N TYR A 101 -1.46 -6.63 -11.64
CA TYR A 101 -1.51 -7.03 -10.24
C TYR A 101 -0.61 -6.12 -9.37
N LEU A 102 0.61 -5.81 -9.82
CA LEU A 102 1.51 -4.89 -9.14
C LEU A 102 0.91 -3.48 -9.03
N LYS A 103 0.28 -2.96 -10.09
CA LYS A 103 -0.43 -1.67 -10.06
C LYS A 103 -1.58 -1.66 -9.05
N ARG A 104 -2.34 -2.75 -8.95
CA ARG A 104 -3.38 -2.91 -7.91
C ARG A 104 -2.79 -2.90 -6.50
N ILE A 105 -1.66 -3.58 -6.28
CA ILE A 105 -0.94 -3.60 -5.01
C ILE A 105 -0.43 -2.21 -4.63
N TRP A 106 0.15 -1.47 -5.57
CA TRP A 106 0.58 -0.08 -5.34
C TRP A 106 -0.59 0.82 -4.94
N PHE A 107 -1.71 0.70 -5.65
CA PHE A 107 -2.90 1.51 -5.39
C PHE A 107 -3.52 1.21 -4.01
N SER A 108 -3.58 -0.06 -3.63
CA SER A 108 -4.24 -0.51 -2.39
C SER A 108 -3.31 -0.61 -1.18
N ASN A 109 -2.00 -0.38 -1.34
CA ASN A 109 -0.95 -0.61 -0.35
C ASN A 109 -0.98 -2.05 0.21
N GLY A 110 -1.13 -3.04 -0.68
CA GLY A 110 -1.15 -4.46 -0.34
C GLY A 110 -2.00 -5.31 -1.27
N ILE A 111 -2.06 -6.62 -0.98
CA ILE A 111 -2.72 -7.64 -1.81
C ILE A 111 -4.26 -7.65 -1.68
N HIS A 112 -4.83 -6.74 -0.91
CA HIS A 112 -6.28 -6.68 -0.67
C HIS A 112 -6.87 -5.38 -1.23
N HIS A 113 -8.11 -5.47 -1.70
CA HIS A 113 -8.84 -4.30 -2.19
C HIS A 113 -9.04 -3.27 -1.07
N HIS A 114 -8.75 -2.01 -1.37
CA HIS A 114 -8.69 -0.91 -0.39
C HIS A 114 -10.02 -0.62 0.33
N TYR A 115 -11.19 -0.91 -0.30
CA TYR A 115 -12.51 -0.81 0.32
C TYR A 115 -13.09 -2.16 0.73
N ALA A 116 -13.22 -3.09 -0.24
CA ALA A 116 -13.90 -4.36 -0.01
C ALA A 116 -13.10 -5.35 0.84
N SER A 117 -11.82 -5.06 1.10
CA SER A 117 -10.92 -5.91 1.87
C SER A 117 -10.66 -7.31 1.30
N ASN A 118 -11.26 -7.69 0.19
CA ASN A 118 -11.03 -8.98 -0.47
C ASN A 118 -9.63 -9.03 -1.08
N LYS A 119 -9.00 -10.21 -1.02
CA LYS A 119 -7.72 -10.46 -1.67
C LYS A 119 -7.85 -10.40 -3.19
N PHE A 120 -6.87 -9.79 -3.85
CA PHE A 120 -6.75 -9.84 -5.30
C PHE A 120 -6.28 -11.22 -5.75
N VAL A 121 -6.90 -11.74 -6.81
CA VAL A 121 -6.45 -12.95 -7.47
C VAL A 121 -5.46 -12.54 -8.57
N PRO A 122 -4.22 -13.07 -8.58
CA PRO A 122 -3.27 -12.80 -9.66
C PRO A 122 -3.76 -13.43 -10.97
N GLY A 123 -3.58 -12.73 -12.08
CA GLY A 123 -3.91 -13.24 -13.41
C GLY A 123 -2.73 -13.96 -14.09
N PHE A 124 -1.61 -14.16 -13.39
CA PHE A 124 -0.42 -14.89 -13.84
C PHE A 124 -0.26 -16.17 -13.03
N THR A 125 0.50 -17.15 -13.58
CA THR A 125 0.67 -18.45 -12.93
C THR A 125 1.83 -18.45 -11.92
N PRO A 126 1.79 -19.35 -10.91
CA PRO A 126 2.92 -19.54 -9.99
C PRO A 126 4.22 -19.94 -10.72
N GLU A 127 4.11 -20.79 -11.75
CA GLU A 127 5.26 -21.25 -12.54
C GLU A 127 5.93 -20.07 -13.26
N PHE A 128 5.14 -19.24 -13.95
CA PHE A 128 5.67 -18.02 -14.58
C PHE A 128 6.38 -17.12 -13.57
N PHE A 129 5.79 -16.89 -12.41
CA PHE A 129 6.38 -15.99 -11.42
C PHE A 129 7.68 -16.56 -10.83
N ARG A 130 7.74 -17.88 -10.59
CA ARG A 130 8.95 -18.58 -10.15
C ARG A 130 10.08 -18.45 -11.19
N ASP A 131 9.78 -18.71 -12.46
CA ASP A 131 10.75 -18.61 -13.55
C ASP A 131 11.25 -17.17 -13.70
N ALA A 132 10.36 -16.19 -13.59
CA ALA A 132 10.72 -14.79 -13.62
C ALA A 132 11.63 -14.38 -12.44
N LEU A 133 11.34 -14.83 -11.22
CA LEU A 133 12.19 -14.59 -10.04
C LEU A 133 13.57 -15.24 -10.19
N ASN A 134 13.67 -16.43 -10.76
CA ASN A 134 14.95 -17.11 -11.03
C ASN A 134 15.74 -16.46 -12.19
N SER A 135 15.09 -15.69 -13.05
CA SER A 135 15.73 -15.01 -14.18
C SER A 135 16.36 -13.66 -13.84
N VAL A 136 16.07 -13.10 -12.67
CA VAL A 136 16.58 -11.79 -12.22
C VAL A 136 17.75 -11.96 -11.26
N ASP A 137 18.52 -10.88 -11.06
CA ASP A 137 19.63 -10.88 -10.12
C ASP A 137 19.13 -11.11 -8.67
N ALA A 138 19.55 -12.22 -8.06
CA ALA A 138 19.18 -12.56 -6.68
C ALA A 138 19.58 -11.49 -5.66
N LEU A 139 20.61 -10.68 -5.92
CA LEU A 139 21.02 -9.58 -5.05
C LEU A 139 19.99 -8.43 -5.01
N LYS A 140 19.10 -8.37 -5.99
CA LYS A 140 18.01 -7.38 -6.06
C LYS A 140 16.72 -7.87 -5.43
N LEU A 141 16.61 -9.17 -5.20
CA LEU A 141 15.46 -9.76 -4.51
C LEU A 141 15.53 -9.50 -3.01
N PRO A 142 14.40 -9.41 -2.34
CA PRO A 142 14.33 -9.16 -0.89
C PRO A 142 14.59 -10.43 -0.07
N LEU A 143 15.67 -11.15 -0.39
CA LEU A 143 16.07 -12.38 0.28
C LEU A 143 16.62 -12.09 1.69
N GLY A 144 16.27 -12.93 2.63
CA GLY A 144 16.88 -12.98 3.94
C GLY A 144 18.33 -13.47 3.89
N LYS A 145 19.05 -13.40 4.99
CA LYS A 145 20.44 -13.85 5.06
C LYS A 145 20.54 -15.35 4.85
N GLY A 146 21.06 -15.75 3.69
CA GLY A 146 21.26 -17.16 3.30
C GLY A 146 19.99 -17.83 2.75
N GLU A 147 18.94 -17.07 2.55
CA GLU A 147 17.69 -17.54 1.94
C GLU A 147 17.84 -17.68 0.43
N THR A 148 17.25 -18.72 -0.11
CA THR A 148 17.18 -18.99 -1.55
C THR A 148 15.89 -18.44 -2.15
N VAL A 149 15.86 -18.29 -3.48
CA VAL A 149 14.62 -17.89 -4.21
C VAL A 149 13.52 -18.93 -3.99
N GLU A 150 13.88 -20.21 -3.90
CA GLU A 150 12.88 -21.27 -3.69
C GLU A 150 12.24 -21.19 -2.30
N GLU A 151 13.04 -20.99 -1.25
CA GLU A 151 12.51 -20.81 0.12
C GLU A 151 11.61 -19.57 0.20
N LEU A 152 11.99 -18.47 -0.46
CA LEU A 152 11.15 -17.28 -0.57
C LEU A 152 9.83 -17.59 -1.29
N CYS A 153 9.86 -18.38 -2.37
CA CYS A 153 8.66 -18.80 -3.08
C CYS A 153 7.78 -19.71 -2.20
N GLU A 154 8.37 -20.66 -1.47
CA GLU A 154 7.61 -21.53 -0.56
C GLU A 154 6.89 -20.74 0.54
N GLU A 155 7.52 -19.69 1.07
CA GLU A 155 6.90 -18.82 2.07
C GLU A 155 5.76 -17.96 1.49
N VAL A 156 5.95 -17.37 0.30
CA VAL A 156 5.09 -16.28 -0.18
C VAL A 156 4.01 -16.74 -1.18
N PHE A 157 4.26 -17.79 -1.96
CA PHE A 157 3.30 -18.25 -2.98
C PHE A 157 1.94 -18.68 -2.42
N PRO A 158 1.86 -19.39 -1.28
CA PRO A 158 0.56 -19.65 -0.66
C PRO A 158 -0.21 -18.36 -0.35
N VAL A 159 0.49 -17.32 0.11
CA VAL A 159 -0.13 -16.02 0.40
C VAL A 159 -0.66 -15.35 -0.86
N ILE A 160 0.03 -15.48 -1.99
CA ILE A 160 -0.38 -14.86 -3.27
C ILE A 160 -1.49 -15.67 -3.95
N PHE A 161 -1.31 -16.99 -4.08
CA PHE A 161 -2.09 -17.82 -5.00
C PHE A 161 -3.22 -18.62 -4.33
N ASP A 162 -3.14 -18.94 -3.04
CA ASP A 162 -4.22 -19.61 -2.32
C ASP A 162 -5.29 -18.60 -1.89
N SER A 163 -6.50 -18.71 -2.48
CA SER A 163 -7.63 -17.81 -2.18
C SER A 163 -8.11 -17.87 -0.74
N GLU A 164 -7.90 -19.01 -0.07
CA GLU A 164 -8.35 -19.23 1.31
C GLU A 164 -7.34 -18.73 2.33
N MET A 165 -6.09 -18.51 1.92
CA MET A 165 -5.06 -17.96 2.80
C MET A 165 -5.18 -16.44 2.88
N MET A 166 -5.48 -15.90 4.07
CA MET A 166 -5.65 -14.45 4.31
C MET A 166 -6.66 -13.82 3.33
N PRO A 167 -7.91 -14.32 3.23
CA PRO A 167 -8.86 -13.90 2.20
C PRO A 167 -9.34 -12.46 2.35
N LYS A 168 -9.22 -11.91 3.56
CA LYS A 168 -9.66 -10.55 3.91
C LYS A 168 -8.57 -9.77 4.63
N ARG A 169 -8.39 -8.50 4.27
CA ARG A 169 -7.57 -7.58 5.07
C ARG A 169 -8.19 -7.34 6.44
N VAL A 170 -9.50 -7.09 6.47
CA VAL A 170 -10.30 -6.97 7.69
C VAL A 170 -11.54 -7.85 7.50
N ASN A 171 -11.71 -8.84 8.35
CA ASN A 171 -12.87 -9.73 8.34
C ASN A 171 -13.84 -9.31 9.46
N GLN A 172 -15.01 -8.80 9.07
CA GLN A 172 -16.07 -8.37 9.98
C GLN A 172 -17.28 -9.31 9.92
N ALA A 173 -17.09 -10.57 9.55
CA ALA A 173 -18.18 -11.55 9.51
C ALA A 173 -18.66 -11.87 10.93
N ASP A 174 -19.98 -12.00 11.07
CA ASP A 174 -20.59 -12.35 12.35
C ASP A 174 -20.13 -13.73 12.84
N GLY A 175 -19.72 -13.80 14.10
CA GLY A 175 -19.27 -15.05 14.74
C GLY A 175 -17.79 -15.40 14.51
N GLU A 176 -17.07 -14.62 13.75
CA GLU A 176 -15.64 -14.76 13.51
C GLU A 176 -14.83 -13.87 14.48
N ASP A 177 -13.62 -14.33 14.85
CA ASP A 177 -12.67 -13.48 15.58
C ASP A 177 -12.04 -12.48 14.60
N LEU A 178 -12.42 -11.21 14.72
CA LEU A 178 -11.96 -10.12 13.85
C LEU A 178 -10.44 -10.06 13.73
N VAL A 179 -9.72 -10.31 14.84
CA VAL A 179 -8.25 -10.17 14.88
C VAL A 179 -7.55 -11.37 14.24
N LEU A 180 -7.99 -12.59 14.58
CA LEU A 180 -7.35 -13.82 14.08
C LEU A 180 -7.63 -14.09 12.60
N THR A 181 -8.78 -13.64 12.09
CA THR A 181 -9.20 -13.90 10.71
C THR A 181 -8.89 -12.77 9.73
N SER A 182 -8.32 -11.66 10.22
CA SER A 182 -7.87 -10.53 9.40
C SER A 182 -6.38 -10.60 9.08
N ALA A 183 -6.02 -10.23 7.85
CA ALA A 183 -4.63 -10.15 7.41
C ALA A 183 -3.89 -8.88 7.88
N ALA A 184 -4.62 -7.88 8.40
CA ALA A 184 -4.02 -6.64 8.91
C ALA A 184 -3.01 -6.91 10.03
N ASN A 185 -1.82 -6.34 9.91
CA ASN A 185 -0.64 -6.71 10.70
C ASN A 185 -0.47 -5.85 11.98
N TYR A 186 -1.58 -5.57 12.66
CA TYR A 186 -1.55 -4.87 13.95
C TYR A 186 -1.49 -5.79 15.14
N TYR A 187 -1.73 -7.11 14.93
CA TYR A 187 -1.86 -8.11 15.96
C TYR A 187 -1.05 -9.36 15.59
N GLU A 188 -0.42 -9.99 16.58
CA GLU A 188 0.32 -11.24 16.38
C GLU A 188 0.11 -12.18 17.55
N GLY A 189 -0.52 -13.34 17.30
CA GLY A 189 -0.83 -14.35 18.34
C GLY A 189 -1.85 -13.91 19.39
N VAL A 190 -2.63 -12.86 19.11
CA VAL A 190 -3.61 -12.24 20.01
C VAL A 190 -5.01 -12.48 19.45
N THR A 191 -5.96 -12.86 20.30
CA THR A 191 -7.39 -12.92 19.97
C THR A 191 -8.03 -11.55 20.06
N GLN A 192 -9.21 -11.38 19.44
CA GLN A 192 -10.00 -10.16 19.56
C GLN A 192 -10.26 -9.80 21.03
N LYS A 193 -10.68 -10.79 21.83
CA LYS A 193 -10.97 -10.58 23.26
C LYS A 193 -9.74 -10.11 24.02
N GLU A 194 -8.58 -10.71 23.80
CA GLU A 194 -7.33 -10.30 24.45
C GLU A 194 -6.93 -8.88 24.08
N ALA A 195 -7.11 -8.50 22.82
CA ALA A 195 -6.85 -7.13 22.35
C ALA A 195 -7.81 -6.10 23.00
N GLU A 196 -9.10 -6.43 23.04
CA GLU A 196 -10.13 -5.59 23.69
C GLU A 196 -9.85 -5.41 25.18
N ASP A 197 -9.56 -6.50 25.90
CA ASP A 197 -9.24 -6.48 27.32
C ASP A 197 -7.96 -5.66 27.58
N PHE A 198 -6.92 -5.82 26.74
CA PHE A 198 -5.67 -5.07 26.89
C PHE A 198 -5.89 -3.56 26.77
N TYR A 199 -6.54 -3.10 25.71
CA TYR A 199 -6.78 -1.67 25.50
C TYR A 199 -7.85 -1.11 26.43
N HIS A 200 -8.83 -1.90 26.87
CA HIS A 200 -9.81 -1.47 27.86
C HIS A 200 -9.13 -1.14 29.19
N ASN A 201 -8.19 -1.97 29.61
CA ASN A 201 -7.44 -1.76 30.87
C ASN A 201 -6.49 -0.56 30.84
N LEU A 202 -6.13 -0.07 29.65
CA LEU A 202 -5.30 1.14 29.49
C LEU A 202 -6.12 2.44 29.50
N LYS A 203 -7.43 2.35 29.28
CA LYS A 203 -8.30 3.54 29.22
C LYS A 203 -8.68 3.99 30.63
N ASN A 204 -8.58 5.32 30.85
CA ASN A 204 -9.18 5.92 32.04
C ASN A 204 -10.70 6.10 31.76
N PRO A 205 -11.61 5.41 32.50
CA PRO A 205 -13.05 5.52 32.27
C PRO A 205 -13.60 6.93 32.55
N ASP A 206 -12.87 7.75 33.31
CA ASP A 206 -13.28 9.12 33.66
C ASP A 206 -12.75 10.16 32.64
N ASP A 207 -11.97 9.73 31.65
CA ASP A 207 -11.47 10.63 30.61
C ASP A 207 -12.48 10.81 29.47
N MET A 208 -13.00 12.01 29.34
CA MET A 208 -13.95 12.37 28.26
C MET A 208 -13.27 12.47 26.86
N MET A 209 -11.92 12.50 26.81
CA MET A 209 -11.14 12.47 25.59
C MET A 209 -10.08 11.37 25.66
N PRO A 210 -10.49 10.09 25.60
CA PRO A 210 -9.56 8.99 25.78
C PRO A 210 -8.48 8.97 24.71
N VAL A 211 -7.25 8.67 25.13
CA VAL A 211 -6.11 8.50 24.21
C VAL A 211 -6.39 7.36 23.26
N MET A 212 -6.08 7.58 21.97
CA MET A 212 -6.11 6.53 20.95
C MET A 212 -4.87 5.67 21.06
N PHE A 213 -5.05 4.36 21.18
CA PHE A 213 -3.96 3.37 21.27
C PHE A 213 -3.84 2.59 19.93
N GLY A 214 -2.70 1.92 19.74
CA GLY A 214 -2.50 0.94 18.68
C GLY A 214 -2.23 1.52 17.27
N MET A 215 -2.13 2.85 17.10
CA MET A 215 -1.97 3.47 15.79
C MET A 215 -0.55 3.32 15.21
N ASN A 216 0.47 3.23 16.07
CA ASN A 216 1.88 3.13 15.68
C ASN A 216 2.59 1.98 16.38
N SER A 217 1.88 0.91 16.62
CA SER A 217 2.35 -0.27 17.35
C SER A 217 1.72 -1.55 16.80
N ARG A 218 2.30 -2.67 17.19
CA ARG A 218 1.74 -4.01 17.02
C ARG A 218 1.50 -4.61 18.39
N LEU A 219 0.32 -5.18 18.61
CA LEU A 219 0.02 -5.94 19.83
C LEU A 219 0.42 -7.40 19.59
N VAL A 220 1.33 -7.91 20.38
CA VAL A 220 1.88 -9.26 20.24
C VAL A 220 1.70 -10.07 21.51
N LYS A 221 1.55 -11.38 21.37
CA LYS A 221 1.54 -12.32 22.50
C LYS A 221 2.82 -13.15 22.49
N GLU A 222 3.72 -12.88 23.41
CA GLU A 222 4.98 -13.60 23.60
C GLU A 222 5.02 -14.20 25.00
N ASP A 223 5.41 -15.45 25.12
CA ASP A 223 5.46 -16.20 26.38
C ASP A 223 4.17 -16.10 27.21
N GLY A 224 3.03 -16.08 26.51
CA GLY A 224 1.70 -15.99 27.13
C GLY A 224 1.31 -14.60 27.63
N LYS A 225 2.13 -13.58 27.39
CA LYS A 225 1.86 -12.18 27.76
C LYS A 225 1.55 -11.34 26.54
N VAL A 226 0.48 -10.56 26.61
CA VAL A 226 0.13 -9.56 25.60
C VAL A 226 0.90 -8.27 25.88
N GLN A 227 1.61 -7.77 24.89
CA GLN A 227 2.42 -6.56 24.98
C GLN A 227 2.40 -5.74 23.68
N GLU A 228 2.56 -4.43 23.80
CA GLU A 228 2.60 -3.52 22.69
C GLU A 228 4.04 -3.24 22.23
N LYS A 229 4.33 -3.49 20.95
CA LYS A 229 5.62 -3.17 20.31
C LYS A 229 5.43 -1.94 19.43
N VAL A 230 6.10 -0.85 19.78
CA VAL A 230 5.96 0.44 19.09
C VAL A 230 6.90 0.51 17.89
N TRP A 231 6.41 1.03 16.77
CA TRP A 231 7.19 1.34 15.57
C TRP A 231 8.00 2.64 15.77
N ARG A 232 9.23 2.49 16.20
CA ARG A 232 10.18 3.60 16.40
C ARG A 232 11.61 3.09 16.31
N SER A 233 12.57 3.98 16.26
CA SER A 233 13.99 3.62 16.41
C SER A 233 14.21 2.80 17.68
N GLY A 234 14.83 1.63 17.55
CA GLY A 234 14.96 0.65 18.63
C GLY A 234 13.70 -0.22 18.91
N GLY A 235 12.63 -0.02 18.16
CA GLY A 235 11.43 -0.87 18.14
C GLY A 235 11.34 -1.77 16.91
N LEU A 236 10.13 -1.96 16.36
CA LEU A 236 9.88 -2.86 15.20
C LEU A 236 10.66 -2.50 13.94
N TYR A 237 10.99 -1.22 13.72
CA TYR A 237 11.73 -0.72 12.57
C TYR A 237 13.05 -0.05 12.95
N GLY A 238 13.49 -0.27 14.14
CA GLY A 238 14.79 0.23 14.61
C GLY A 238 15.95 -0.59 14.13
#